data_17bfb8f10fbeecb8a21bdfe4b855214a
#
_entry.id   17bfb8f10fbeecb8a21bdfe4b855214a
#
_cell.length_a   1.000
_cell.length_b   1.000
_cell.length_c   1.000
_cell.angle_alpha   90.00
_cell.angle_beta   90.00
_cell.angle_gamma   90.00
#
_symmetry.space_group_name_H-M   'P 1'
#
loop_
_entity.id
_entity.type
_entity.pdbx_description
1 polymer ?
#
loop_
_entity_poly.entity_id
_entity_poly.type
_entity_poly.pdbx_seq_one_letter_code
_entity_poly.pdbx_strand_id
1 'polypeptide(L)'
;MILNQHIVWFQKIIETSIALYFKNDCEYSQIEEVGYPKDAELATLMGVDTITFDEYVVILLALMPHISPQTLDIFFSPNKNTGKPYTEFGGWKGLSHSGFLPTGETAAFLLAGDDVEKRASVMALFSDEHWFHKNNILGLEGAGKGEPFLSGQLRVTDEFLSKVLLQKDFKPTYGSDFPAKRIETELNWEDLVVDYKVEMALENIHTWINGHQTIMEDWGLKKYLKKGYRALFYGPPGTGKTLAATLLGKRNHMDVYRVDLSMIVSKYIGETEKNLAKVFDMAESRNWILFFDEADALFGKRTSANTSNDRHANQEVAFLLQRIEDYDGIIILATNLKSNIDEAFARRFQSMAYFPIPDEQQRKRLWENMLPASWMDGDKEEILKLAVREEISGGNIANVIRQCAIYLYATAQSKLTKEIFLRIIHEKQ
;
A
#
# COMPACT_ATOMS: atom_id res chain seq x y z
N MET A 1 19.00 -3.54 23.05
CA MET A 1 18.63 -4.25 21.81
C MET A 1 18.09 -5.61 22.23
N ILE A 2 16.78 -5.72 22.30
CA ILE A 2 16.02 -6.84 22.89
C ILE A 2 16.24 -8.15 22.11
N LEU A 3 16.46 -8.07 20.80
CA LEU A 3 16.58 -9.24 19.92
C LEU A 3 17.75 -10.20 20.25
N ASN A 4 18.84 -9.76 20.87
CA ASN A 4 19.96 -10.65 21.19
C ASN A 4 19.59 -11.76 22.19
N GLN A 5 18.73 -11.48 23.16
CA GLN A 5 18.28 -12.48 24.13
C GLN A 5 17.41 -13.56 23.43
N HIS A 6 16.58 -13.14 22.47
CA HIS A 6 15.75 -14.05 21.69
C HIS A 6 16.55 -14.95 20.76
N ILE A 7 17.63 -14.44 20.16
CA ILE A 7 18.56 -15.24 19.34
C ILE A 7 19.23 -16.32 20.19
N VAL A 8 19.78 -15.96 21.35
CA VAL A 8 20.44 -16.91 22.26
C VAL A 8 19.46 -17.97 22.74
N TRP A 9 18.25 -17.57 23.10
CA TRP A 9 17.20 -18.50 23.48
C TRP A 9 16.83 -19.47 22.33
N PHE A 10 16.68 -18.94 21.10
CA PHE A 10 16.33 -19.74 19.96
C PHE A 10 17.43 -20.73 19.56
N GLN A 11 18.70 -20.33 19.70
CA GLN A 11 19.84 -21.25 19.54
C GLN A 11 19.72 -22.43 20.50
N LYS A 12 19.37 -22.17 21.78
CA LYS A 12 19.16 -23.24 22.76
C LYS A 12 18.00 -24.16 22.41
N ILE A 13 16.91 -23.64 21.81
CA ILE A 13 15.79 -24.45 21.28
C ILE A 13 16.27 -25.40 20.17
N ILE A 14 17.05 -24.88 19.22
CA ILE A 14 17.59 -25.71 18.11
C ILE A 14 18.51 -26.78 18.67
N GLU A 15 19.45 -26.45 19.55
CA GLU A 15 20.38 -27.39 20.16
C GLU A 15 19.65 -28.48 20.94
N THR A 16 18.63 -28.11 21.72
CA THR A 16 17.79 -29.05 22.47
C THR A 16 17.02 -29.99 21.52
N SER A 17 16.36 -29.43 20.50
CA SER A 17 15.60 -30.22 19.53
C SER A 17 16.48 -31.23 18.78
N ILE A 18 17.68 -30.82 18.36
CA ILE A 18 18.64 -31.69 17.69
C ILE A 18 19.19 -32.76 18.65
N ALA A 19 19.53 -32.41 19.90
CA ALA A 19 20.00 -33.37 20.90
C ALA A 19 18.93 -34.44 21.18
N LEU A 20 17.68 -34.07 21.37
CA LEU A 20 16.55 -34.98 21.58
C LEU A 20 16.35 -35.90 20.36
N TYR A 21 16.38 -35.34 19.15
CA TYR A 21 16.20 -36.11 17.92
C TYR A 21 17.30 -37.21 17.76
N PHE A 22 18.55 -36.85 17.99
CA PHE A 22 19.66 -37.80 17.88
C PHE A 22 19.85 -38.64 19.15
N LYS A 23 19.02 -38.50 20.17
CA LYS A 23 19.11 -39.19 21.46
C LYS A 23 20.47 -39.00 22.13
N ASN A 24 21.01 -37.81 22.00
CA ASN A 24 22.20 -37.40 22.71
C ASN A 24 21.85 -36.94 24.13
N ASP A 25 22.83 -36.88 25.02
CA ASP A 25 22.66 -36.33 26.35
C ASP A 25 22.12 -34.91 26.29
N CYS A 26 21.00 -34.63 26.92
CA CYS A 26 20.33 -33.35 26.94
C CYS A 26 19.83 -33.04 28.37
N GLU A 27 19.91 -31.78 28.75
CA GLU A 27 19.41 -31.27 30.03
C GLU A 27 17.90 -31.36 30.16
N TYR A 28 17.20 -31.29 29.00
CA TYR A 28 15.75 -31.22 28.88
C TYR A 28 15.16 -32.49 28.28
N SER A 29 13.97 -32.86 28.72
CA SER A 29 13.20 -33.98 28.10
C SER A 29 12.31 -33.57 26.95
N GLN A 30 12.00 -32.29 26.86
CA GLN A 30 11.22 -31.65 25.78
C GLN A 30 11.62 -30.18 25.64
N ILE A 31 11.40 -29.62 24.45
CA ILE A 31 11.85 -28.25 24.15
C ILE A 31 11.12 -27.18 24.97
N GLU A 32 9.89 -27.43 25.41
CA GLU A 32 9.09 -26.52 26.22
C GLU A 32 9.69 -26.25 27.59
N GLU A 33 10.50 -27.19 28.13
CA GLU A 33 11.20 -27.03 29.40
C GLU A 33 12.29 -25.95 29.36
N VAL A 34 12.77 -25.58 28.18
CA VAL A 34 13.69 -24.45 28.02
C VAL A 34 13.04 -23.14 28.50
N GLY A 35 11.70 -23.11 28.56
CA GLY A 35 10.92 -21.90 28.82
C GLY A 35 11.01 -20.94 27.63
N TYR A 36 10.33 -19.81 27.70
CA TYR A 36 10.49 -18.75 26.73
C TYR A 36 10.33 -17.37 27.38
N PRO A 37 11.03 -16.35 26.86
CA PRO A 37 10.87 -15.01 27.37
C PRO A 37 9.48 -14.52 27.02
N LYS A 38 8.69 -14.17 28.06
CA LYS A 38 7.39 -13.53 27.87
C LYS A 38 7.62 -12.08 27.51
N ASP A 39 7.68 -11.82 26.19
CA ASP A 39 7.91 -10.49 25.67
C ASP A 39 6.59 -9.83 25.29
N ALA A 40 6.07 -9.01 26.21
CA ALA A 40 4.85 -8.23 25.99
C ALA A 40 5.05 -7.18 24.88
N GLU A 41 6.28 -6.73 24.64
CA GLU A 41 6.58 -5.74 23.60
C GLU A 41 6.46 -6.39 22.20
N LEU A 42 6.97 -7.62 22.04
CA LEU A 42 6.84 -8.36 20.78
C LEU A 42 5.37 -8.69 20.49
N ALA A 43 4.59 -9.10 21.47
CA ALA A 43 3.15 -9.37 21.34
C ALA A 43 2.40 -8.09 20.90
N THR A 44 2.69 -6.96 21.54
CA THR A 44 2.11 -5.65 21.18
C THR A 44 2.47 -5.25 19.74
N LEU A 45 3.71 -5.45 19.32
CA LEU A 45 4.15 -5.18 17.95
C LEU A 45 3.38 -6.01 16.91
N MET A 46 2.96 -7.22 17.29
CA MET A 46 2.19 -8.13 16.43
C MET A 46 0.68 -7.91 16.50
N GLY A 47 0.21 -7.04 17.40
CA GLY A 47 -1.22 -6.76 17.58
C GLY A 47 -1.99 -7.90 18.26
N VAL A 48 -1.33 -8.66 19.14
CA VAL A 48 -1.93 -9.75 19.92
C VAL A 48 -1.63 -9.56 21.40
N ASP A 49 -2.50 -10.10 22.25
CA ASP A 49 -2.33 -10.00 23.71
C ASP A 49 -1.26 -10.97 24.24
N THR A 50 -1.17 -12.15 23.63
CA THR A 50 -0.24 -13.21 24.03
C THR A 50 0.23 -14.00 22.82
N ILE A 51 1.45 -14.55 22.92
CA ILE A 51 2.04 -15.46 21.92
C ILE A 51 2.30 -16.78 22.63
N THR A 52 1.87 -17.89 22.04
CA THR A 52 2.16 -19.23 22.56
C THR A 52 3.62 -19.61 22.30
N PHE A 53 4.10 -20.66 22.98
CA PHE A 53 5.45 -21.18 22.76
C PHE A 53 5.70 -21.57 21.30
N ASP A 54 4.77 -22.30 20.69
CA ASP A 54 4.88 -22.79 19.31
C ASP A 54 4.91 -21.60 18.32
N GLU A 55 4.01 -20.65 18.49
CA GLU A 55 3.98 -19.43 17.69
C GLU A 55 5.29 -18.63 17.80
N TYR A 56 5.84 -18.56 19.01
CA TYR A 56 7.08 -17.83 19.24
C TYR A 56 8.29 -18.48 18.55
N VAL A 57 8.38 -19.82 18.59
CA VAL A 57 9.41 -20.59 17.88
C VAL A 57 9.30 -20.33 16.37
N VAL A 58 8.08 -20.40 15.81
CA VAL A 58 7.84 -20.17 14.36
C VAL A 58 8.23 -18.76 13.95
N ILE A 59 7.87 -17.75 14.74
CA ILE A 59 8.23 -16.35 14.44
C ILE A 59 9.75 -16.16 14.42
N LEU A 60 10.45 -16.68 15.43
CA LEU A 60 11.90 -16.57 15.47
C LEU A 60 12.57 -17.36 14.34
N LEU A 61 12.09 -18.56 14.04
CA LEU A 61 12.59 -19.34 12.93
C LEU A 61 12.49 -18.57 11.60
N ALA A 62 11.36 -17.91 11.38
CA ALA A 62 11.12 -17.10 10.18
C ALA A 62 12.00 -15.82 10.15
N LEU A 63 12.36 -15.25 11.29
CA LEU A 63 13.23 -14.08 11.41
C LEU A 63 14.72 -14.40 11.26
N MET A 64 15.17 -15.62 11.62
CA MET A 64 16.60 -15.98 11.65
C MET A 64 17.34 -15.69 10.34
N PRO A 65 16.82 -15.97 9.14
CA PRO A 65 17.51 -15.66 7.89
C PRO A 65 17.88 -14.18 7.74
N HIS A 66 17.13 -13.28 8.41
CA HIS A 66 17.31 -11.82 8.31
C HIS A 66 18.18 -11.24 9.42
N ILE A 67 18.29 -11.91 10.59
CA ILE A 67 18.96 -11.35 11.78
C ILE A 67 20.20 -12.14 12.20
N SER A 68 20.22 -13.46 12.00
CA SER A 68 21.33 -14.33 12.38
C SER A 68 21.32 -15.62 11.53
N PRO A 69 21.59 -15.52 10.20
CA PRO A 69 21.45 -16.66 9.29
C PRO A 69 22.31 -17.87 9.69
N GLN A 70 23.51 -17.63 10.28
CA GLN A 70 24.42 -18.68 10.74
C GLN A 70 23.81 -19.56 11.83
N THR A 71 22.80 -19.12 12.55
CA THR A 71 22.07 -19.93 13.55
C THR A 71 21.41 -21.17 12.94
N LEU A 72 21.06 -21.07 11.64
CA LEU A 72 20.39 -22.14 10.91
C LEU A 72 21.37 -23.07 10.16
N ASP A 73 22.68 -22.82 10.16
CA ASP A 73 23.66 -23.61 9.40
C ASP A 73 23.71 -25.07 9.84
N ILE A 74 23.32 -25.37 11.08
CA ILE A 74 23.27 -26.73 11.60
C ILE A 74 22.33 -27.63 10.80
N PHE A 75 21.28 -27.09 10.19
CA PHE A 75 20.35 -27.83 9.34
C PHE A 75 20.93 -28.27 7.99
N PHE A 76 22.10 -27.76 7.61
CA PHE A 76 22.86 -28.28 6.46
C PHE A 76 23.59 -29.59 6.77
N SER A 77 23.57 -30.07 8.01
CA SER A 77 24.28 -31.30 8.41
C SER A 77 23.78 -32.48 7.58
N PRO A 78 24.69 -33.21 6.90
CA PRO A 78 24.29 -34.37 6.11
C PRO A 78 24.07 -35.59 6.99
N ASN A 79 23.13 -36.41 6.62
CA ASN A 79 22.93 -37.74 7.20
C ASN A 79 24.17 -38.61 6.87
N LYS A 80 24.87 -39.04 7.89
CA LYS A 80 26.12 -39.83 7.77
C LYS A 80 25.97 -41.12 6.98
N ASN A 81 24.76 -41.71 6.95
CA ASN A 81 24.50 -42.96 6.27
C ASN A 81 24.19 -42.80 4.78
N THR A 82 23.59 -41.68 4.39
CA THR A 82 23.11 -41.44 3.03
C THR A 82 23.91 -40.36 2.29
N GLY A 83 24.66 -39.55 3.00
CA GLY A 83 25.34 -38.34 2.48
C GLY A 83 24.41 -37.26 2.00
N LYS A 84 23.09 -37.37 2.19
CA LYS A 84 22.06 -36.42 1.80
C LYS A 84 21.63 -35.61 3.03
N PRO A 85 21.06 -34.39 2.85
CA PRO A 85 20.41 -33.67 3.93
C PRO A 85 19.31 -34.54 4.58
N TYR A 86 19.04 -34.31 5.86
CA TYR A 86 17.90 -34.89 6.53
C TYR A 86 16.62 -34.27 5.96
N THR A 87 15.69 -35.13 5.48
CA THR A 87 14.42 -34.67 4.88
C THR A 87 13.52 -33.95 5.87
N GLU A 88 13.57 -34.37 7.12
CA GLU A 88 12.83 -33.81 8.26
C GLU A 88 13.27 -32.39 8.65
N PHE A 89 14.50 -31.99 8.31
CA PHE A 89 14.94 -30.63 8.53
C PHE A 89 14.32 -29.63 7.55
N GLY A 90 13.77 -30.13 6.44
CA GLY A 90 13.23 -29.29 5.39
C GLY A 90 14.30 -28.45 4.72
N GLY A 91 13.97 -27.20 4.50
CA GLY A 91 14.88 -26.21 3.95
C GLY A 91 14.63 -25.92 2.48
N TRP A 92 14.69 -24.66 2.14
CA TRP A 92 14.55 -24.14 0.78
C TRP A 92 15.89 -23.62 0.27
N LYS A 93 16.19 -23.84 -0.99
CA LYS A 93 17.42 -23.36 -1.62
C LYS A 93 17.15 -22.06 -2.36
N GLY A 94 17.68 -20.95 -1.83
CA GLY A 94 17.55 -19.66 -2.49
C GLY A 94 18.39 -19.57 -3.77
N LEU A 95 18.00 -18.71 -4.70
CA LEU A 95 18.75 -18.43 -5.93
C LEU A 95 20.03 -17.62 -5.65
N SER A 96 19.97 -16.67 -4.72
CA SER A 96 21.09 -15.76 -4.37
C SER A 96 21.50 -15.86 -2.90
N HIS A 97 20.65 -16.40 -2.04
CA HIS A 97 20.95 -16.58 -0.62
C HIS A 97 21.62 -17.94 -0.41
N SER A 98 22.83 -17.94 0.18
CA SER A 98 23.60 -19.17 0.44
C SER A 98 23.28 -19.82 1.78
N GLY A 99 22.65 -19.11 2.72
CA GLY A 99 22.24 -19.63 4.02
C GLY A 99 21.01 -20.55 3.93
N PHE A 100 20.70 -21.21 5.04
CA PHE A 100 19.53 -22.04 5.16
C PHE A 100 18.26 -21.20 5.20
N LEU A 101 17.29 -21.50 4.35
CA LEU A 101 15.98 -20.88 4.36
C LEU A 101 14.96 -21.89 4.95
N PRO A 102 14.37 -21.62 6.12
CA PRO A 102 13.49 -22.55 6.77
C PRO A 102 12.18 -22.76 5.99
N THR A 103 11.57 -23.92 6.17
CA THR A 103 10.28 -24.29 5.61
C THR A 103 9.30 -24.65 6.75
N GLY A 104 8.05 -24.91 6.41
CA GLY A 104 7.11 -25.50 7.38
C GLY A 104 7.59 -26.83 7.96
N GLU A 105 8.36 -27.63 7.18
CA GLU A 105 9.00 -28.85 7.69
C GLU A 105 10.01 -28.55 8.80
N THR A 106 10.80 -27.47 8.66
CA THR A 106 11.74 -27.06 9.71
C THR A 106 11.00 -26.69 11.01
N ALA A 107 9.87 -26.00 10.90
CA ALA A 107 9.03 -25.70 12.05
C ALA A 107 8.44 -26.99 12.68
N ALA A 108 7.94 -27.91 11.85
CA ALA A 108 7.40 -29.17 12.33
C ALA A 108 8.46 -30.06 12.98
N PHE A 109 9.69 -30.08 12.44
CA PHE A 109 10.82 -30.76 13.06
C PHE A 109 11.12 -30.22 14.47
N LEU A 110 11.23 -28.89 14.61
CA LEU A 110 11.54 -28.28 15.90
C LEU A 110 10.45 -28.50 16.95
N LEU A 111 9.18 -28.37 16.56
CA LEU A 111 8.05 -28.38 17.48
C LEU A 111 7.45 -29.77 17.74
N ALA A 112 7.37 -30.59 16.70
CA ALA A 112 6.67 -31.86 16.75
C ALA A 112 7.61 -33.09 16.75
N GLY A 113 8.83 -32.97 16.21
CA GLY A 113 9.69 -34.15 16.02
C GLY A 113 8.95 -35.25 15.26
N ASP A 114 8.86 -36.43 15.89
CA ASP A 114 8.19 -37.64 15.33
C ASP A 114 6.68 -37.69 15.69
N ASP A 115 6.13 -36.73 16.44
CA ASP A 115 4.73 -36.74 16.87
C ASP A 115 3.79 -36.22 15.77
N VAL A 116 2.98 -37.13 15.22
CA VAL A 116 2.05 -36.83 14.12
C VAL A 116 0.91 -35.93 14.55
N GLU A 117 0.41 -36.03 15.77
CA GLU A 117 -0.69 -35.17 16.28
C GLU A 117 -0.19 -33.74 16.46
N LYS A 118 0.98 -33.59 17.06
CA LYS A 118 1.64 -32.29 17.25
C LYS A 118 2.00 -31.66 15.89
N ARG A 119 2.40 -32.46 14.90
CA ARG A 119 2.63 -32.01 13.53
C ARG A 119 1.37 -31.40 12.89
N ALA A 120 0.19 -31.98 13.13
CA ALA A 120 -1.07 -31.41 12.65
C ALA A 120 -1.36 -30.04 13.32
N SER A 121 -1.05 -29.88 14.59
CA SER A 121 -1.17 -28.59 15.28
C SER A 121 -0.23 -27.52 14.68
N VAL A 122 0.99 -27.89 14.32
CA VAL A 122 1.93 -26.98 13.63
C VAL A 122 1.40 -26.56 12.25
N MET A 123 0.77 -27.49 11.50
CA MET A 123 0.14 -27.13 10.21
C MET A 123 -0.96 -26.08 10.39
N ALA A 124 -1.72 -26.13 11.48
CA ALA A 124 -2.79 -25.16 11.76
C ALA A 124 -2.27 -23.72 11.97
N LEU A 125 -1.01 -23.54 12.39
CA LEU A 125 -0.39 -22.21 12.53
C LEU A 125 -0.25 -21.47 11.18
N PHE A 126 -0.24 -22.21 10.08
CA PHE A 126 -0.10 -21.65 8.73
C PHE A 126 -1.42 -21.59 7.96
N SER A 127 -2.56 -21.81 8.61
CA SER A 127 -3.88 -21.67 7.99
C SER A 127 -4.26 -20.21 7.83
N ASP A 128 -5.14 -19.94 6.84
CA ASP A 128 -5.68 -18.59 6.58
C ASP A 128 -6.48 -18.04 7.78
N GLU A 129 -6.98 -18.93 8.65
CA GLU A 129 -7.73 -18.56 9.85
C GLU A 129 -6.83 -18.15 11.03
N HIS A 130 -5.55 -18.51 10.99
CA HIS A 130 -4.59 -18.17 12.04
C HIS A 130 -4.24 -16.69 12.02
N TRP A 131 -3.96 -16.11 13.18
CA TRP A 131 -3.64 -14.68 13.29
C TRP A 131 -2.34 -14.29 12.57
N PHE A 132 -1.42 -15.21 12.31
CA PHE A 132 -0.25 -14.95 11.49
C PHE A 132 -0.64 -14.44 10.11
N HIS A 133 -1.60 -15.10 9.48
CA HIS A 133 -2.12 -14.71 8.17
C HIS A 133 -2.99 -13.45 8.28
N LYS A 134 -3.94 -13.43 9.23
CA LYS A 134 -4.86 -12.28 9.43
C LYS A 134 -4.14 -10.97 9.71
N ASN A 135 -3.03 -11.02 10.46
CA ASN A 135 -2.22 -9.84 10.79
C ASN A 135 -1.02 -9.64 9.84
N ASN A 136 -0.96 -10.38 8.73
CA ASN A 136 0.09 -10.28 7.73
C ASN A 136 1.52 -10.38 8.32
N ILE A 137 1.76 -11.35 9.20
CA ILE A 137 3.03 -11.53 9.90
C ILE A 137 3.98 -12.43 9.11
N LEU A 138 3.55 -13.65 8.82
CA LEU A 138 4.34 -14.67 8.13
C LEU A 138 3.43 -15.70 7.43
N GLY A 139 4.00 -16.50 6.55
CA GLY A 139 3.31 -17.58 5.87
C GLY A 139 4.27 -18.55 5.16
N LEU A 140 3.71 -19.56 4.54
CA LEU A 140 4.44 -20.51 3.70
C LEU A 140 4.26 -20.13 2.23
N GLU A 141 5.36 -19.91 1.53
CA GLU A 141 5.36 -19.55 0.10
C GLU A 141 6.09 -20.59 -0.75
N GLY A 142 5.68 -20.72 -2.00
CA GLY A 142 6.45 -21.40 -3.05
C GLY A 142 6.40 -22.93 -3.06
N ALA A 143 5.54 -23.58 -2.28
CA ALA A 143 5.31 -25.03 -2.45
C ALA A 143 4.80 -25.31 -3.88
N GLY A 144 5.50 -26.18 -4.62
CA GLY A 144 5.14 -26.55 -5.98
C GLY A 144 3.79 -27.29 -6.04
N LYS A 145 3.13 -27.29 -7.19
CA LYS A 145 1.92 -28.08 -7.39
C LYS A 145 2.21 -29.57 -7.13
N GLY A 146 1.56 -30.13 -6.10
CA GLY A 146 1.71 -31.54 -5.72
C GLY A 146 2.79 -31.83 -4.68
N GLU A 147 3.48 -30.80 -4.19
CA GLU A 147 4.38 -30.92 -3.04
C GLU A 147 3.60 -30.86 -1.71
N PRO A 148 4.14 -31.48 -0.63
CA PRO A 148 3.54 -31.38 0.69
C PRO A 148 3.40 -29.94 1.14
N PHE A 149 2.33 -29.60 1.87
CA PHE A 149 2.03 -28.24 2.31
C PHE A 149 3.18 -27.58 3.09
N LEU A 150 3.82 -28.34 3.99
CA LEU A 150 4.93 -27.84 4.82
C LEU A 150 6.25 -27.67 4.05
N SER A 151 6.35 -28.09 2.77
CA SER A 151 7.54 -27.85 1.95
C SER A 151 7.69 -26.38 1.52
N GLY A 152 6.66 -25.54 1.70
CA GLY A 152 6.72 -24.13 1.42
C GLY A 152 7.77 -23.42 2.28
N GLN A 153 8.47 -22.43 1.69
CA GLN A 153 9.42 -21.57 2.40
C GLN A 153 8.68 -20.77 3.48
N LEU A 154 9.17 -20.82 4.71
CA LEU A 154 8.67 -20.00 5.79
C LEU A 154 9.22 -18.58 5.63
N ARG A 155 8.33 -17.63 5.38
CA ARG A 155 8.70 -16.22 5.17
C ARG A 155 7.93 -15.29 6.09
N VAL A 156 8.64 -14.31 6.61
CA VAL A 156 8.04 -13.12 7.23
C VAL A 156 7.71 -12.11 6.14
N THR A 157 6.67 -11.33 6.37
CA THR A 157 6.32 -10.23 5.47
C THR A 157 7.29 -9.05 5.61
N ASP A 158 7.47 -8.29 4.53
CA ASP A 158 8.30 -7.07 4.55
C ASP A 158 7.78 -6.05 5.55
N GLU A 159 6.46 -6.04 5.77
CA GLU A 159 5.81 -5.19 6.77
C GLU A 159 6.27 -5.54 8.18
N PHE A 160 6.20 -6.81 8.53
CA PHE A 160 6.61 -7.28 9.83
C PHE A 160 8.11 -7.04 10.07
N LEU A 161 8.95 -7.30 9.06
CA LEU A 161 10.38 -6.99 9.11
C LEU A 161 10.63 -5.50 9.36
N SER A 162 9.96 -4.61 8.64
CA SER A 162 10.13 -3.17 8.82
C SER A 162 9.72 -2.73 10.22
N LYS A 163 8.61 -3.27 10.73
CA LYS A 163 8.10 -2.96 12.06
C LYS A 163 9.03 -3.43 13.17
N VAL A 164 9.52 -4.66 13.08
CA VAL A 164 10.35 -5.28 14.13
C VAL A 164 11.81 -4.82 14.06
N LEU A 165 12.40 -4.77 12.87
CA LEU A 165 13.84 -4.48 12.73
C LEU A 165 14.13 -2.99 12.58
N LEU A 166 13.29 -2.26 11.86
CA LEU A 166 13.51 -0.85 11.54
C LEU A 166 12.69 0.10 12.43
N GLN A 167 11.72 -0.43 13.18
CA GLN A 167 10.77 0.35 14.00
C GLN A 167 10.08 1.45 13.17
N LYS A 168 9.76 1.13 11.92
CA LYS A 168 9.14 2.04 10.96
C LYS A 168 7.90 1.39 10.35
N ASP A 169 6.91 2.22 10.06
CA ASP A 169 5.78 1.79 9.26
C ASP A 169 6.27 1.40 7.85
N PHE A 170 5.86 0.23 7.42
CA PHE A 170 6.20 -0.25 6.09
C PHE A 170 5.50 0.60 5.03
N LYS A 171 6.28 1.11 4.08
CA LYS A 171 5.78 1.82 2.91
C LYS A 171 6.26 1.05 1.68
N PRO A 172 5.34 0.43 0.93
CA PRO A 172 5.72 -0.32 -0.26
C PRO A 172 6.41 0.58 -1.28
N THR A 173 7.43 0.04 -1.92
CA THR A 173 8.16 0.75 -2.97
C THR A 173 7.41 0.62 -4.29
N TYR A 174 7.20 1.76 -4.97
CA TYR A 174 6.63 1.77 -6.31
C TYR A 174 7.46 0.94 -7.29
N GLY A 175 6.83 0.03 -8.02
CA GLY A 175 7.48 -0.84 -8.99
C GLY A 175 6.50 -1.77 -9.69
N SER A 176 7.01 -2.68 -10.51
CA SER A 176 6.18 -3.70 -11.19
C SER A 176 5.35 -4.53 -10.21
N ASP A 177 5.93 -4.87 -9.07
CA ASP A 177 5.30 -5.72 -8.06
C ASP A 177 4.28 -4.97 -7.20
N PHE A 178 4.37 -3.63 -7.17
CA PHE A 178 3.45 -2.75 -6.48
C PHE A 178 3.21 -1.48 -7.32
N PRO A 179 2.25 -1.49 -8.28
CA PRO A 179 2.01 -0.40 -9.23
C PRO A 179 1.21 0.76 -8.61
N ALA A 180 1.53 1.14 -7.39
CA ALA A 180 0.93 2.28 -6.71
C ALA A 180 1.98 3.11 -5.97
N LYS A 181 1.90 4.43 -6.11
CA LYS A 181 2.81 5.38 -5.50
C LYS A 181 2.09 6.21 -4.45
N ARG A 182 2.64 6.27 -3.24
CA ARG A 182 2.15 7.19 -2.21
C ARG A 182 2.29 8.63 -2.70
N ILE A 183 1.23 9.40 -2.57
CA ILE A 183 1.20 10.83 -2.86
C ILE A 183 0.84 11.62 -1.62
N GLU A 184 1.54 12.74 -1.42
CA GLU A 184 1.36 13.62 -0.28
C GLU A 184 1.53 15.08 -0.71
N THR A 185 1.12 16.02 0.13
CA THR A 185 1.21 17.46 -0.13
C THR A 185 1.57 18.23 1.13
N GLU A 186 2.41 19.25 0.96
CA GLU A 186 2.71 20.22 2.01
C GLU A 186 1.54 21.20 2.26
N LEU A 187 0.64 21.36 1.27
CA LEU A 187 -0.52 22.25 1.37
C LEU A 187 -1.50 21.77 2.45
N ASN A 188 -2.32 22.71 2.93
CA ASN A 188 -3.35 22.46 3.91
C ASN A 188 -4.76 22.56 3.29
N TRP A 189 -5.79 22.19 4.04
CA TRP A 189 -7.17 22.22 3.56
C TRP A 189 -7.61 23.62 3.11
N GLU A 190 -7.13 24.66 3.78
CA GLU A 190 -7.43 26.07 3.50
C GLU A 190 -6.85 26.55 2.17
N ASP A 191 -5.82 25.86 1.66
CA ASP A 191 -5.21 26.16 0.36
C ASP A 191 -6.02 25.61 -0.82
N LEU A 192 -6.96 24.69 -0.54
CA LEU A 192 -7.85 24.13 -1.55
C LEU A 192 -8.94 25.14 -1.93
N VAL A 193 -8.87 25.61 -3.17
CA VAL A 193 -9.86 26.54 -3.72
C VAL A 193 -10.71 25.80 -4.75
N VAL A 194 -11.94 25.48 -4.37
CA VAL A 194 -12.88 24.70 -5.18
C VAL A 194 -14.29 25.29 -5.10
N ASP A 195 -15.17 24.85 -6.00
CA ASP A 195 -16.59 25.19 -5.97
C ASP A 195 -17.30 24.51 -4.77
N TYR A 196 -18.34 25.15 -4.26
CA TYR A 196 -19.14 24.65 -3.14
C TYR A 196 -19.65 23.22 -3.33
N LYS A 197 -20.02 22.83 -4.57
CA LYS A 197 -20.48 21.48 -4.85
C LYS A 197 -19.36 20.45 -4.69
N VAL A 198 -18.14 20.82 -5.06
CA VAL A 198 -16.95 19.99 -4.84
C VAL A 198 -16.68 19.87 -3.35
N GLU A 199 -16.72 21.00 -2.61
CA GLU A 199 -16.52 21.02 -1.16
C GLU A 199 -17.54 20.10 -0.45
N MET A 200 -18.81 20.17 -0.80
CA MET A 200 -19.84 19.27 -0.28
C MET A 200 -19.58 17.80 -0.60
N ALA A 201 -19.10 17.50 -1.80
CA ALA A 201 -18.75 16.13 -2.17
C ALA A 201 -17.57 15.60 -1.34
N LEU A 202 -16.55 16.42 -1.10
CA LEU A 202 -15.42 16.09 -0.24
C LEU A 202 -15.83 15.91 1.22
N GLU A 203 -16.75 16.75 1.72
CA GLU A 203 -17.28 16.64 3.07
C GLU A 203 -18.11 15.36 3.26
N ASN A 204 -18.87 14.94 2.25
CA ASN A 204 -19.58 13.67 2.28
C ASN A 204 -18.63 12.47 2.40
N ILE A 205 -17.48 12.51 1.67
CA ILE A 205 -16.45 11.46 1.78
C ILE A 205 -15.83 11.47 3.18
N HIS A 206 -15.50 12.66 3.70
CA HIS A 206 -14.97 12.81 5.06
C HIS A 206 -15.93 12.27 6.11
N THR A 207 -17.20 12.61 6.00
CA THR A 207 -18.27 12.12 6.89
C THR A 207 -18.43 10.61 6.82
N TRP A 208 -18.38 10.02 5.62
CA TRP A 208 -18.41 8.57 5.47
C TRP A 208 -17.20 7.90 6.13
N ILE A 209 -15.99 8.41 5.93
CA ILE A 209 -14.77 7.85 6.55
C ILE A 209 -14.93 7.78 8.07
N ASN A 210 -15.45 8.83 8.69
CA ASN A 210 -15.55 8.91 10.16
C ASN A 210 -16.83 8.28 10.73
N GLY A 211 -17.89 8.18 9.94
CA GLY A 211 -19.21 7.77 10.41
C GLY A 211 -19.68 6.40 9.90
N HIS A 212 -18.96 5.75 8.99
CA HIS A 212 -19.44 4.54 8.33
C HIS A 212 -19.75 3.41 9.31
N GLN A 213 -19.01 3.27 10.41
CA GLN A 213 -19.26 2.25 11.41
C GLN A 213 -20.63 2.45 12.07
N THR A 214 -20.92 3.65 12.54
CA THR A 214 -22.24 3.99 13.10
C THR A 214 -23.36 3.77 12.08
N ILE A 215 -23.15 4.20 10.83
CA ILE A 215 -24.16 4.03 9.76
C ILE A 215 -24.44 2.54 9.49
N MET A 216 -23.39 1.73 9.43
CA MET A 216 -23.50 0.32 9.06
C MET A 216 -24.00 -0.55 10.21
N GLU A 217 -23.49 -0.34 11.41
CA GLU A 217 -23.74 -1.19 12.57
C GLU A 217 -24.88 -0.64 13.44
N ASP A 218 -24.76 0.59 13.96
CA ASP A 218 -25.72 1.14 14.92
C ASP A 218 -27.08 1.43 14.26
N TRP A 219 -27.07 1.91 13.00
CA TRP A 219 -28.29 2.14 12.23
C TRP A 219 -28.77 0.89 11.47
N GLY A 220 -27.98 -0.18 11.49
CA GLY A 220 -28.36 -1.48 10.90
C GLY A 220 -28.42 -1.50 9.38
N LEU A 221 -27.69 -0.59 8.69
CA LEU A 221 -27.72 -0.47 7.23
C LEU A 221 -26.77 -1.44 6.50
N LYS A 222 -25.96 -2.22 7.22
CA LYS A 222 -24.99 -3.19 6.68
C LYS A 222 -25.59 -4.17 5.66
N LYS A 223 -26.84 -4.55 5.81
CA LYS A 223 -27.55 -5.46 4.88
C LYS A 223 -28.00 -4.79 3.56
N TYR A 224 -27.96 -3.47 3.49
CA TYR A 224 -28.41 -2.71 2.31
C TYR A 224 -27.28 -1.95 1.61
N LEU A 225 -26.23 -1.58 2.35
CA LEU A 225 -25.12 -0.76 1.85
C LEU A 225 -23.83 -1.56 1.88
N LYS A 226 -22.99 -1.37 0.86
CA LYS A 226 -21.60 -1.82 0.88
C LYS A 226 -20.76 -0.86 1.70
N LYS A 227 -19.74 -1.36 2.40
CA LYS A 227 -18.83 -0.58 3.26
C LYS A 227 -17.95 0.39 2.44
N GLY A 228 -17.51 -0.03 1.25
CA GLY A 228 -16.63 0.76 0.40
C GLY A 228 -17.32 2.02 -0.16
N TYR A 229 -16.54 3.11 -0.30
CA TYR A 229 -17.01 4.36 -0.88
C TYR A 229 -16.20 4.72 -2.14
N ARG A 230 -16.91 4.91 -3.25
CA ARG A 230 -16.33 5.25 -4.55
C ARG A 230 -16.73 6.64 -4.96
N ALA A 231 -15.74 7.49 -5.22
CA ALA A 231 -15.94 8.85 -5.71
C ALA A 231 -15.34 9.01 -7.10
N LEU A 232 -15.98 9.82 -7.92
CA LEU A 232 -15.49 10.21 -9.25
C LEU A 232 -15.25 11.71 -9.29
N PHE A 233 -13.99 12.12 -9.47
CA PHE A 233 -13.58 13.50 -9.68
C PHE A 233 -13.37 13.73 -11.18
N TYR A 234 -14.11 14.65 -11.78
CA TYR A 234 -14.01 14.89 -13.22
C TYR A 234 -13.99 16.38 -13.55
N GLY A 235 -13.35 16.74 -14.64
CA GLY A 235 -13.22 18.14 -15.06
C GLY A 235 -11.86 18.43 -15.72
N PRO A 236 -11.64 19.66 -16.20
CA PRO A 236 -10.42 20.05 -16.88
C PRO A 236 -9.13 19.76 -16.10
N PRO A 237 -7.99 19.59 -16.77
CA PRO A 237 -6.71 19.39 -16.11
C PRO A 237 -6.31 20.61 -15.28
N GLY A 238 -5.57 20.37 -14.18
CA GLY A 238 -5.07 21.43 -13.32
C GLY A 238 -6.11 22.11 -12.41
N THR A 239 -7.31 21.54 -12.27
CA THR A 239 -8.38 22.09 -11.42
C THR A 239 -8.36 21.58 -9.97
N GLY A 240 -7.34 20.79 -9.57
CA GLY A 240 -7.12 20.41 -8.18
C GLY A 240 -7.62 19.02 -7.78
N LYS A 241 -8.02 18.13 -8.71
CA LYS A 241 -8.51 16.77 -8.42
C LYS A 241 -7.54 15.94 -7.57
N THR A 242 -6.27 15.87 -7.97
CA THR A 242 -5.23 15.13 -7.23
C THR A 242 -4.93 15.79 -5.89
N LEU A 243 -4.90 17.13 -5.84
CA LEU A 243 -4.71 17.88 -4.60
C LEU A 243 -5.86 17.61 -3.60
N ALA A 244 -7.10 17.62 -4.06
CA ALA A 244 -8.26 17.32 -3.22
C ALA A 244 -8.19 15.91 -2.62
N ALA A 245 -7.76 14.90 -3.41
CA ALA A 245 -7.58 13.54 -2.91
C ALA A 245 -6.47 13.45 -1.84
N THR A 246 -5.32 14.11 -2.06
CA THR A 246 -4.22 14.13 -1.08
C THR A 246 -4.58 14.86 0.21
N LEU A 247 -5.29 15.99 0.09
CA LEU A 247 -5.76 16.73 1.27
C LEU A 247 -6.84 15.99 2.04
N LEU A 248 -7.70 15.26 1.34
CA LEU A 248 -8.68 14.38 2.00
C LEU A 248 -7.99 13.28 2.83
N GLY A 249 -6.94 12.66 2.28
CA GLY A 249 -6.11 11.71 3.03
C GLY A 249 -5.43 12.36 4.23
N LYS A 250 -4.79 13.52 4.04
CA LYS A 250 -4.14 14.29 5.13
C LYS A 250 -5.12 14.62 6.26
N ARG A 251 -6.33 15.09 5.94
CA ARG A 251 -7.39 15.44 6.90
C ARG A 251 -7.90 14.24 7.71
N ASN A 252 -7.91 13.05 7.09
CA ASN A 252 -8.39 11.82 7.72
C ASN A 252 -7.27 10.92 8.26
N HIS A 253 -6.02 11.37 8.27
CA HIS A 253 -4.85 10.58 8.67
C HIS A 253 -4.72 9.25 7.90
N MET A 254 -5.07 9.28 6.61
CA MET A 254 -5.00 8.15 5.69
C MET A 254 -3.94 8.39 4.63
N ASP A 255 -3.12 7.39 4.34
CA ASP A 255 -2.22 7.45 3.19
C ASP A 255 -3.01 7.37 1.89
N VAL A 256 -2.58 8.17 0.90
CA VAL A 256 -3.17 8.15 -0.45
C VAL A 256 -2.18 7.52 -1.42
N TYR A 257 -2.61 6.46 -2.07
CA TYR A 257 -1.80 5.76 -3.08
C TYR A 257 -2.38 5.98 -4.47
N ARG A 258 -1.59 6.64 -5.33
CA ARG A 258 -1.93 6.78 -6.75
C ARG A 258 -1.57 5.51 -7.49
N VAL A 259 -2.57 4.83 -8.00
CA VAL A 259 -2.43 3.61 -8.80
C VAL A 259 -2.14 3.98 -10.24
N ASP A 260 -1.09 3.37 -10.81
CA ASP A 260 -0.66 3.62 -12.19
C ASP A 260 -1.34 2.66 -13.15
N LEU A 261 -2.39 3.15 -13.80
CA LEU A 261 -3.15 2.36 -14.78
C LEU A 261 -2.33 1.92 -15.99
N SER A 262 -1.27 2.67 -16.35
CA SER A 262 -0.41 2.32 -17.49
C SER A 262 0.42 1.07 -17.22
N MET A 263 0.78 0.81 -15.97
CA MET A 263 1.47 -0.41 -15.57
C MET A 263 0.52 -1.61 -15.43
N ILE A 264 -0.78 -1.33 -15.31
CA ILE A 264 -1.83 -2.35 -15.16
C ILE A 264 -2.27 -2.89 -16.53
N VAL A 265 -2.28 -2.07 -17.57
CA VAL A 265 -2.66 -2.45 -18.95
C VAL A 265 -1.44 -2.96 -19.75
N SER A 266 -0.46 -3.57 -19.11
CA SER A 266 0.78 -3.99 -19.78
C SER A 266 0.75 -5.43 -20.31
N LYS A 267 1.73 -5.77 -21.19
CA LYS A 267 1.82 -6.94 -22.09
C LYS A 267 1.84 -8.34 -21.43
N TYR A 268 1.83 -8.47 -20.11
CA TYR A 268 1.97 -9.79 -19.43
C TYR A 268 0.69 -10.17 -18.70
N ILE A 269 -0.06 -11.07 -19.31
CA ILE A 269 -1.33 -11.61 -18.80
C ILE A 269 -1.07 -12.38 -17.48
N GLY A 270 -1.85 -12.06 -16.44
CA GLY A 270 -1.84 -12.77 -15.16
C GLY A 270 -0.91 -12.20 -14.06
N GLU A 271 0.22 -11.55 -14.38
CA GLU A 271 1.04 -10.84 -13.39
C GLU A 271 0.39 -9.54 -12.93
N THR A 272 -0.21 -8.85 -13.87
CA THR A 272 -0.92 -7.58 -13.65
C THR A 272 -2.07 -7.73 -12.66
N GLU A 273 -2.92 -8.75 -12.85
CA GLU A 273 -4.04 -9.05 -11.96
C GLU A 273 -3.55 -9.37 -10.54
N LYS A 274 -2.47 -10.14 -10.42
CA LYS A 274 -1.86 -10.49 -9.14
C LYS A 274 -1.27 -9.27 -8.41
N ASN A 275 -0.58 -8.40 -9.13
CA ASN A 275 0.04 -7.21 -8.54
C ASN A 275 -1.00 -6.16 -8.14
N LEU A 276 -2.07 -6.04 -8.95
CA LEU A 276 -3.21 -5.22 -8.59
C LEU A 276 -3.95 -5.74 -7.35
N ALA A 277 -4.16 -7.06 -7.27
CA ALA A 277 -4.75 -7.68 -6.08
C ALA A 277 -3.96 -7.32 -4.81
N LYS A 278 -2.62 -7.40 -4.86
CA LYS A 278 -1.77 -6.98 -3.74
C LYS A 278 -2.01 -5.52 -3.31
N VAL A 279 -2.17 -4.60 -4.28
CA VAL A 279 -2.46 -3.19 -3.94
C VAL A 279 -3.77 -3.06 -3.19
N PHE A 280 -4.82 -3.75 -3.63
CA PHE A 280 -6.12 -3.72 -2.96
C PHE A 280 -6.07 -4.35 -1.57
N ASP A 281 -5.46 -5.54 -1.45
CA ASP A 281 -5.36 -6.27 -0.18
C ASP A 281 -4.55 -5.48 0.86
N MET A 282 -3.43 -4.86 0.43
CA MET A 282 -2.65 -3.98 1.30
C MET A 282 -3.40 -2.70 1.67
N ALA A 283 -4.14 -2.12 0.75
CA ALA A 283 -4.90 -0.90 0.99
C ALA A 283 -6.07 -1.14 1.97
N GLU A 284 -6.72 -2.30 1.87
CA GLU A 284 -7.82 -2.69 2.75
C GLU A 284 -7.34 -2.90 4.19
N SER A 285 -6.23 -3.61 4.37
CA SER A 285 -5.66 -3.87 5.70
C SER A 285 -5.13 -2.61 6.40
N ARG A 286 -4.80 -1.56 5.64
CA ARG A 286 -4.19 -0.31 6.15
C ARG A 286 -5.08 0.92 6.07
N ASN A 287 -6.29 0.76 5.61
CA ASN A 287 -7.22 1.88 5.48
C ASN A 287 -6.71 3.02 4.58
N TRP A 288 -6.08 2.67 3.43
CA TRP A 288 -5.59 3.65 2.47
C TRP A 288 -6.71 4.17 1.56
N ILE A 289 -6.49 5.37 1.02
CA ILE A 289 -7.28 5.86 -0.11
C ILE A 289 -6.57 5.44 -1.40
N LEU A 290 -7.25 4.68 -2.25
CA LEU A 290 -6.76 4.38 -3.60
C LEU A 290 -7.22 5.47 -4.57
N PHE A 291 -6.26 6.13 -5.19
CA PHE A 291 -6.50 7.20 -6.16
C PHE A 291 -6.09 6.74 -7.57
N PHE A 292 -7.05 6.64 -8.47
CA PHE A 292 -6.83 6.27 -9.86
C PHE A 292 -6.85 7.55 -10.70
N ASP A 293 -5.67 8.02 -11.10
CA ASP A 293 -5.55 9.19 -11.98
C ASP A 293 -5.67 8.78 -13.45
N GLU A 294 -6.07 9.72 -14.29
CA GLU A 294 -6.26 9.49 -15.72
C GLU A 294 -7.12 8.24 -16.02
N ALA A 295 -8.18 8.06 -15.24
CA ALA A 295 -9.08 6.91 -15.37
C ALA A 295 -9.86 6.88 -16.71
N ASP A 296 -9.50 7.73 -17.65
CA ASP A 296 -10.07 7.79 -19.02
C ASP A 296 -9.97 6.45 -19.74
N ALA A 297 -8.89 5.70 -19.48
CA ALA A 297 -8.68 4.36 -20.04
C ALA A 297 -9.76 3.36 -19.59
N LEU A 298 -10.38 3.57 -18.43
CA LEU A 298 -11.45 2.72 -17.91
C LEU A 298 -12.82 3.05 -18.51
N PHE A 299 -12.95 4.24 -19.10
CA PHE A 299 -14.21 4.75 -19.65
C PHE A 299 -14.27 4.66 -21.17
N GLY A 300 -13.19 4.27 -21.85
CA GLY A 300 -13.13 4.16 -23.31
C GLY A 300 -14.29 3.30 -23.81
N LYS A 301 -14.96 3.76 -24.89
CA LYS A 301 -15.95 2.94 -25.58
C LYS A 301 -15.31 1.58 -25.85
N ARG A 302 -15.99 0.51 -25.42
CA ARG A 302 -15.61 -0.85 -25.76
C ARG A 302 -15.38 -0.89 -27.26
N THR A 303 -14.12 -0.85 -27.67
CA THR A 303 -13.77 -1.01 -29.08
C THR A 303 -14.28 -2.37 -29.50
N SER A 304 -14.98 -2.42 -30.63
CA SER A 304 -15.39 -3.70 -31.19
C SER A 304 -14.16 -4.59 -31.25
N ALA A 305 -14.20 -5.72 -30.53
CA ALA A 305 -13.06 -6.59 -30.31
C ALA A 305 -12.65 -7.24 -31.64
N ASN A 306 -11.82 -6.55 -32.42
CA ASN A 306 -11.35 -7.01 -33.71
C ASN A 306 -10.02 -7.77 -33.62
N THR A 307 -9.31 -7.65 -32.49
CA THR A 307 -8.05 -8.36 -32.24
C THR A 307 -8.08 -9.10 -30.89
N SER A 308 -7.21 -10.09 -30.73
CA SER A 308 -7.03 -10.80 -29.44
C SER A 308 -6.57 -9.85 -28.33
N ASN A 309 -5.76 -8.86 -28.65
CA ASN A 309 -5.28 -7.84 -27.71
C ASN A 309 -6.43 -6.97 -27.16
N ASP A 310 -7.41 -6.62 -28.01
CA ASP A 310 -8.59 -5.82 -27.58
C ASP A 310 -9.46 -6.60 -26.58
N ARG A 311 -9.56 -7.93 -26.74
CA ARG A 311 -10.30 -8.80 -25.83
C ARG A 311 -9.62 -8.87 -24.46
N HIS A 312 -8.31 -8.98 -24.42
CA HIS A 312 -7.54 -9.03 -23.19
C HIS A 312 -7.61 -7.69 -22.43
N ALA A 313 -7.40 -6.58 -23.10
CA ALA A 313 -7.54 -5.26 -22.50
C ALA A 313 -8.95 -5.03 -21.90
N ASN A 314 -10.00 -5.46 -22.59
CA ASN A 314 -11.36 -5.39 -22.07
C ASN A 314 -11.59 -6.29 -20.84
N GLN A 315 -10.93 -7.45 -20.77
CA GLN A 315 -11.01 -8.34 -19.58
C GLN A 315 -10.30 -7.74 -18.38
N GLU A 316 -9.10 -7.17 -18.55
CA GLU A 316 -8.34 -6.49 -17.49
C GLU A 316 -9.12 -5.30 -16.92
N VAL A 317 -9.71 -4.48 -17.79
CA VAL A 317 -10.59 -3.37 -17.37
C VAL A 317 -11.82 -3.89 -16.61
N ALA A 318 -12.43 -4.97 -17.07
CA ALA A 318 -13.58 -5.55 -16.39
C ALA A 318 -13.21 -6.10 -15.01
N PHE A 319 -12.07 -6.77 -14.90
CA PHE A 319 -11.52 -7.25 -13.62
C PHE A 319 -11.24 -6.09 -12.65
N LEU A 320 -10.56 -5.05 -13.13
CA LEU A 320 -10.29 -3.87 -12.31
C LEU A 320 -11.57 -3.20 -11.80
N LEU A 321 -12.57 -3.03 -12.69
CA LEU A 321 -13.85 -2.45 -12.30
C LEU A 321 -14.57 -3.30 -11.26
N GLN A 322 -14.49 -4.62 -11.35
CA GLN A 322 -15.06 -5.51 -10.36
C GLN A 322 -14.34 -5.36 -9.01
N ARG A 323 -13.00 -5.32 -9.00
CA ARG A 323 -12.22 -5.09 -7.76
C ARG A 323 -12.54 -3.74 -7.14
N ILE A 324 -12.70 -2.69 -7.95
CA ILE A 324 -13.14 -1.36 -7.47
C ILE A 324 -14.53 -1.44 -6.81
N GLU A 325 -15.45 -2.23 -7.37
CA GLU A 325 -16.81 -2.39 -6.82
C GLU A 325 -16.85 -3.20 -5.52
N ASP A 326 -15.94 -4.13 -5.37
CA ASP A 326 -15.90 -5.05 -4.22
C ASP A 326 -14.98 -4.55 -3.09
N TYR A 327 -14.17 -3.52 -3.34
CA TYR A 327 -13.28 -2.95 -2.34
C TYR A 327 -14.04 -2.24 -1.20
N ASP A 328 -13.71 -2.59 0.03
CA ASP A 328 -14.39 -2.09 1.25
C ASP A 328 -13.84 -0.75 1.78
N GLY A 329 -12.80 -0.21 1.13
CA GLY A 329 -12.20 1.08 1.49
C GLY A 329 -12.68 2.25 0.62
N ILE A 330 -11.87 3.31 0.58
CA ILE A 330 -12.13 4.53 -0.19
C ILE A 330 -11.40 4.50 -1.52
N ILE A 331 -12.14 4.66 -2.60
CA ILE A 331 -11.60 4.80 -3.96
C ILE A 331 -12.01 6.14 -4.55
N ILE A 332 -11.05 6.83 -5.13
CA ILE A 332 -11.26 8.05 -5.89
C ILE A 332 -10.73 7.86 -7.30
N LEU A 333 -11.59 7.94 -8.30
CA LEU A 333 -11.19 7.97 -9.70
C LEU A 333 -11.15 9.41 -10.18
N ALA A 334 -10.14 9.79 -10.95
CA ALA A 334 -10.03 11.10 -11.57
C ALA A 334 -9.96 11.00 -13.09
N THR A 335 -10.74 11.83 -13.79
CA THR A 335 -10.77 11.88 -15.26
C THR A 335 -10.83 13.32 -15.77
N ASN A 336 -10.23 13.55 -16.92
CA ASN A 336 -10.33 14.83 -17.60
C ASN A 336 -11.51 14.88 -18.58
N LEU A 337 -12.10 13.73 -18.93
CA LEU A 337 -13.15 13.60 -19.94
C LEU A 337 -14.54 13.41 -19.31
N LYS A 338 -15.39 14.42 -19.47
CA LYS A 338 -16.81 14.34 -19.07
C LYS A 338 -17.63 13.46 -20.04
N SER A 339 -17.29 13.45 -21.31
CA SER A 339 -18.08 12.83 -22.40
C SER A 339 -18.09 11.30 -22.40
N ASN A 340 -17.18 10.66 -21.66
CA ASN A 340 -17.02 9.21 -21.65
C ASN A 340 -17.73 8.53 -20.46
N ILE A 341 -18.31 9.30 -19.55
CA ILE A 341 -19.02 8.77 -18.38
C ILE A 341 -20.44 8.43 -18.83
N ASP A 342 -20.72 7.16 -19.13
CA ASP A 342 -22.06 6.71 -19.39
C ASP A 342 -22.89 6.61 -18.09
N GLU A 343 -24.22 6.62 -18.23
CA GLU A 343 -25.14 6.58 -17.08
C GLU A 343 -25.02 5.26 -16.29
N ALA A 344 -24.71 4.15 -16.95
CA ALA A 344 -24.51 2.86 -16.31
C ALA A 344 -23.26 2.85 -15.43
N PHE A 345 -22.22 3.59 -15.85
CA PHE A 345 -21.01 3.74 -15.08
C PHE A 345 -21.21 4.72 -13.89
N ALA A 346 -21.90 5.81 -14.11
CA ALA A 346 -22.20 6.81 -13.07
C ALA A 346 -22.90 6.21 -11.83
N ARG A 347 -23.76 5.20 -12.02
CA ARG A 347 -24.48 4.50 -10.94
C ARG A 347 -23.57 3.74 -9.96
N ARG A 348 -22.31 3.53 -10.31
CA ARG A 348 -21.33 2.82 -9.46
C ARG A 348 -20.68 3.71 -8.41
N PHE A 349 -20.83 5.04 -8.53
CA PHE A 349 -20.24 6.01 -7.62
C PHE A 349 -21.26 6.56 -6.63
N GLN A 350 -20.87 6.64 -5.37
CA GLN A 350 -21.67 7.28 -4.32
C GLN A 350 -21.55 8.80 -4.40
N SER A 351 -20.44 9.33 -4.95
CA SER A 351 -20.23 10.75 -5.12
C SER A 351 -19.60 11.05 -6.47
N MET A 352 -20.05 12.12 -7.13
CA MET A 352 -19.47 12.61 -8.38
C MET A 352 -19.21 14.11 -8.23
N ALA A 353 -17.94 14.52 -8.25
CA ALA A 353 -17.53 15.91 -8.08
C ALA A 353 -16.99 16.47 -9.41
N TYR A 354 -17.66 17.49 -9.94
CA TYR A 354 -17.16 18.23 -11.10
C TYR A 354 -16.24 19.35 -10.64
N PHE A 355 -15.01 19.35 -11.09
CA PHE A 355 -14.00 20.36 -10.84
C PHE A 355 -13.95 21.35 -12.02
N PRO A 356 -14.68 22.47 -11.98
CA PRO A 356 -14.67 23.46 -13.04
C PRO A 356 -13.34 24.22 -13.11
N ILE A 357 -13.14 24.95 -14.19
CA ILE A 357 -12.16 26.04 -14.19
C ILE A 357 -12.60 27.04 -13.14
N PRO A 358 -11.69 27.53 -12.26
CA PRO A 358 -12.05 28.42 -11.18
C PRO A 358 -12.67 29.73 -11.68
N ASP A 359 -13.69 30.21 -11.00
CA ASP A 359 -14.30 31.51 -11.26
C ASP A 359 -13.38 32.69 -10.88
N GLU A 360 -13.82 33.90 -11.12
CA GLU A 360 -13.01 35.10 -10.88
C GLU A 360 -12.58 35.24 -9.41
N GLN A 361 -13.48 34.95 -8.46
CA GLN A 361 -13.18 35.04 -7.02
C GLN A 361 -12.20 33.94 -6.60
N GLN A 362 -12.40 32.76 -7.10
CA GLN A 362 -11.52 31.60 -6.86
C GLN A 362 -10.13 31.84 -7.46
N ARG A 363 -10.04 32.37 -8.69
CA ARG A 363 -8.75 32.74 -9.30
C ARG A 363 -8.02 33.81 -8.49
N LYS A 364 -8.76 34.82 -8.00
CA LYS A 364 -8.18 35.85 -7.13
C LYS A 364 -7.55 35.22 -5.90
N ARG A 365 -8.28 34.34 -5.21
CA ARG A 365 -7.79 33.62 -4.03
C ARG A 365 -6.56 32.76 -4.34
N LEU A 366 -6.57 32.04 -5.48
CA LEU A 366 -5.43 31.25 -5.91
C LEU A 366 -4.19 32.13 -6.16
N TRP A 367 -4.33 33.26 -6.85
CA TRP A 367 -3.24 34.20 -7.07
C TRP A 367 -2.71 34.80 -5.75
N GLU A 368 -3.60 35.20 -4.86
CA GLU A 368 -3.23 35.75 -3.55
C GLU A 368 -2.44 34.74 -2.69
N ASN A 369 -2.84 33.47 -2.72
CA ASN A 369 -2.17 32.39 -1.98
C ASN A 369 -0.80 32.03 -2.57
N MET A 370 -0.68 32.00 -3.90
CA MET A 370 0.51 31.46 -4.56
C MET A 370 1.55 32.52 -4.91
N LEU A 371 1.14 33.80 -5.15
CA LEU A 371 2.04 34.83 -5.62
C LEU A 371 2.69 35.59 -4.45
N PRO A 372 4.04 35.47 -4.26
CA PRO A 372 4.73 36.18 -3.18
C PRO A 372 4.59 37.71 -3.33
N ALA A 373 4.14 38.37 -2.27
CA ALA A 373 4.00 39.82 -2.27
C ALA A 373 5.33 40.55 -2.52
N SER A 374 6.46 39.94 -2.13
CA SER A 374 7.81 40.48 -2.31
C SER A 374 8.26 40.54 -3.77
N TRP A 375 7.61 39.83 -4.68
CA TRP A 375 8.00 39.82 -6.10
C TRP A 375 7.42 40.97 -6.90
N MET A 376 6.43 41.69 -6.36
CA MET A 376 5.73 42.70 -7.11
C MET A 376 6.39 44.11 -6.90
N ASP A 377 6.59 44.78 -8.02
CA ASP A 377 7.00 46.17 -8.03
C ASP A 377 5.76 47.05 -8.33
N GLY A 378 5.29 47.82 -7.34
CA GLY A 378 4.09 48.65 -7.45
C GLY A 378 2.82 48.04 -6.87
N ASP A 379 1.67 48.42 -7.42
CA ASP A 379 0.35 48.03 -6.91
C ASP A 379 0.00 46.58 -7.20
N LYS A 380 0.16 45.72 -6.19
CA LYS A 380 -0.21 44.31 -6.26
C LYS A 380 -1.68 44.14 -6.67
N GLU A 381 -2.57 45.01 -6.22
CA GLU A 381 -4.00 44.90 -6.52
C GLU A 381 -4.30 45.12 -8.01
N GLU A 382 -3.62 46.06 -8.66
CA GLU A 382 -3.80 46.30 -10.08
C GLU A 382 -3.35 45.08 -10.92
N ILE A 383 -2.21 44.48 -10.56
CA ILE A 383 -1.68 43.33 -11.22
C ILE A 383 -2.61 42.11 -11.04
N LEU A 384 -3.11 41.90 -9.82
CA LEU A 384 -4.06 40.83 -9.55
C LEU A 384 -5.38 41.01 -10.32
N LYS A 385 -5.91 42.23 -10.40
CA LYS A 385 -7.12 42.53 -11.21
C LYS A 385 -6.95 42.13 -12.68
N LEU A 386 -5.78 42.27 -13.22
CA LEU A 386 -5.50 41.84 -14.61
C LEU A 386 -5.33 40.33 -14.72
N ALA A 387 -4.55 39.72 -13.83
CA ALA A 387 -4.29 38.28 -13.83
C ALA A 387 -5.58 37.46 -13.62
N VAL A 388 -6.51 37.96 -12.84
CA VAL A 388 -7.78 37.28 -12.52
C VAL A 388 -8.72 37.22 -13.75
N ARG A 389 -8.57 38.12 -14.72
CA ARG A 389 -9.40 38.09 -15.95
C ARG A 389 -9.11 36.88 -16.84
N GLU A 390 -7.90 36.34 -16.78
CA GLU A 390 -7.50 35.21 -17.57
C GLU A 390 -8.15 33.92 -17.01
N GLU A 391 -8.97 33.25 -17.83
CA GLU A 391 -9.70 32.04 -17.47
C GLU A 391 -8.77 30.81 -17.47
N ILE A 392 -7.89 30.71 -16.47
CA ILE A 392 -6.90 29.67 -16.34
C ILE A 392 -7.11 28.81 -15.09
N SER A 393 -6.71 27.55 -15.16
CA SER A 393 -6.79 26.61 -14.03
C SER A 393 -5.74 26.91 -12.95
N GLY A 394 -5.94 26.39 -11.75
CA GLY A 394 -4.96 26.51 -10.65
C GLY A 394 -3.58 25.93 -11.02
N GLY A 395 -3.54 24.86 -11.78
CA GLY A 395 -2.29 24.29 -12.31
C GLY A 395 -1.58 25.23 -13.28
N ASN A 396 -2.32 25.95 -14.12
CA ASN A 396 -1.74 26.96 -15.00
C ASN A 396 -1.24 28.17 -14.21
N ILE A 397 -1.96 28.62 -13.18
CA ILE A 397 -1.47 29.67 -12.25
C ILE A 397 -0.13 29.25 -11.64
N ALA A 398 -0.02 28.04 -11.10
CA ALA A 398 1.24 27.52 -10.55
C ALA A 398 2.38 27.47 -11.60
N ASN A 399 2.07 27.14 -12.86
CA ASN A 399 3.04 27.17 -13.96
C ASN A 399 3.50 28.60 -14.28
N VAL A 400 2.60 29.58 -14.31
CA VAL A 400 2.95 31.00 -14.48
C VAL A 400 3.88 31.46 -13.35
N ILE A 401 3.55 31.15 -12.10
CA ILE A 401 4.39 31.49 -10.94
C ILE A 401 5.78 30.88 -11.06
N ARG A 402 5.87 29.61 -11.51
CA ARG A 402 7.16 28.96 -11.76
C ARG A 402 7.98 29.70 -12.82
N GLN A 403 7.35 30.17 -13.91
CA GLN A 403 8.04 30.95 -14.92
C GLN A 403 8.49 32.30 -14.40
N CYS A 404 7.68 32.96 -13.57
CA CYS A 404 8.08 34.19 -12.89
C CYS A 404 9.31 33.96 -12.01
N ALA A 405 9.34 32.87 -11.23
CA ALA A 405 10.50 32.51 -10.41
C ALA A 405 11.77 32.27 -11.25
N ILE A 406 11.63 31.54 -12.37
CA ILE A 406 12.74 31.29 -13.30
C ILE A 406 13.25 32.61 -13.90
N TYR A 407 12.35 33.48 -14.33
CA TYR A 407 12.72 34.80 -14.88
C TYR A 407 13.48 35.65 -13.87
N LEU A 408 12.98 35.81 -12.66
CA LEU A 408 13.61 36.58 -11.58
C LEU A 408 15.02 36.04 -11.28
N TYR A 409 15.15 34.74 -11.19
CA TYR A 409 16.45 34.10 -10.94
C TYR A 409 17.43 34.31 -12.11
N ALA A 410 16.99 34.12 -13.36
CA ALA A 410 17.83 34.23 -14.53
C ALA A 410 18.29 35.68 -14.79
N THR A 411 17.48 36.67 -14.44
CA THR A 411 17.80 38.10 -14.61
C THR A 411 18.44 38.74 -13.39
N ALA A 412 18.63 37.97 -12.31
CA ALA A 412 19.07 38.48 -11.00
C ALA A 412 18.21 39.68 -10.49
N GLN A 413 16.94 39.69 -10.90
CA GLN A 413 15.97 40.68 -10.43
C GLN A 413 15.22 40.17 -9.20
N SER A 414 14.87 41.04 -8.27
CA SER A 414 14.07 40.69 -7.09
C SER A 414 12.57 40.95 -7.27
N LYS A 415 12.19 41.69 -8.33
CA LYS A 415 10.81 42.11 -8.56
C LYS A 415 10.40 41.99 -10.01
N LEU A 416 9.12 41.72 -10.22
CA LEU A 416 8.45 41.67 -11.52
C LEU A 416 7.76 43.00 -11.79
N THR A 417 7.98 43.53 -13.00
CA THR A 417 7.13 44.63 -13.50
C THR A 417 5.81 44.05 -14.03
N LYS A 418 4.77 44.89 -14.04
CA LYS A 418 3.46 44.57 -14.59
C LYS A 418 3.55 43.97 -16.02
N GLU A 419 4.37 44.59 -16.88
CA GLU A 419 4.55 44.21 -18.27
C GLU A 419 5.16 42.81 -18.42
N ILE A 420 6.18 42.52 -17.62
CA ILE A 420 6.83 41.18 -17.63
C ILE A 420 5.86 40.13 -17.14
N PHE A 421 5.12 40.41 -16.05
CA PHE A 421 4.16 39.46 -15.48
C PHE A 421 3.04 39.13 -16.48
N LEU A 422 2.44 40.12 -17.13
CA LEU A 422 1.41 39.93 -18.13
C LEU A 422 1.93 39.18 -19.38
N ARG A 423 3.15 39.48 -19.82
CA ARG A 423 3.78 38.75 -20.89
C ARG A 423 3.88 37.26 -20.58
N ILE A 424 4.34 36.91 -19.38
CA ILE A 424 4.48 35.51 -18.95
C ILE A 424 3.12 34.80 -18.91
N ILE A 425 2.05 35.49 -18.47
CA ILE A 425 0.69 34.93 -18.51
C ILE A 425 0.27 34.61 -19.95
N HIS A 426 0.41 35.57 -20.88
CA HIS A 426 -0.02 35.40 -22.29
C HIS A 426 0.80 34.34 -23.06
N GLU A 427 2.08 34.14 -22.72
CA GLU A 427 2.90 33.10 -23.36
C GLU A 427 2.48 31.66 -22.97
N LYS A 428 1.54 31.49 -22.03
CA LYS A 428 1.09 30.20 -21.52
C LYS A 428 -0.38 29.87 -21.83
N GLN A 429 -1.05 30.70 -22.58
CA GLN A 429 -2.34 30.39 -23.22
C GLN A 429 -2.14 29.65 -24.54
#